data_96a924f75a7383e85261e8bcd4b7d4db
#
_entry.id   96a924f75a7383e85261e8bcd4b7d4db
#
_cell.length_a   1.000
_cell.length_b   1.000
_cell.length_c   1.000
_cell.angle_alpha   90.00
_cell.angle_beta   90.00
_cell.angle_gamma   90.00
#
_symmetry.space_group_name_H-M   'P 1'
#
loop_
_entity.id
_entity.type
_entity.pdbx_description
1 polymer ?
#
loop_
_entity_poly.entity_id
_entity_poly.type
_entity_poly.pdbx_seq_one_letter_code
_entity_poly.pdbx_strand_id
1 'polypeptide(L)'
;MKKKVISVHKNPNGQIPYMGEFYQLETDTIVNKCLPGLGATTSEILADRDSIIVVPNTPVITGKCKAHKKDNLFGVMAKIMPDDIANYLYDTFAEGKHVKIMTTPESFWKVKQAFQEVGRSMYSCFLMWDECDKLTKDVDYREAITLPLDDFFQFPNKVMVSATPLHPSDPRFENFTWIQMVPEFDYRKDIHIIQTNNVLQCLKDMLSEGQDRPLFIFLNKTDMILALINKLSIQEESAVFCSEKSVDKLKAKGFKSTYVDWNPEKAKKYNFLTSRFFTAVDIILKEKPDVLIVTEPYLSDFTLMDPHTDVIQSIGRFRNGTNLIAHVVTVNEDFPIRTVEGINEYFNGAKMAYETVESLYSATTSEEARRALHDALEQLSFNGMITNGKPDHFKMDNYRDDALVKTAYHDMDLLIAAYESTGSFNLHIETPHLYAYGDYERLKLENASKSIKQKRKQIVEILDTLEIVDDTPLKDEYLEELRTVDRFIVDAYYKVGKKVIEASGYRVKPITEAMILKDYQTQANGIEMVKLLKNSFHIGQRYTLKFVKDELVRLYALLGITPPDHEKITAQTIRKFFKVKDCWIKNKKTGKSDRGFKIIESII
;
A
#
# COMPACT_ATOMS: atom_id res chain seq x y z
N MET A 1 0.63 34.60 1.54
CA MET A 1 1.34 34.71 0.22
C MET A 1 0.48 35.44 -0.81
N LYS A 2 1.07 36.33 -1.64
CA LYS A 2 0.41 36.94 -2.80
C LYS A 2 0.33 35.91 -3.93
N LYS A 3 -0.71 35.99 -4.78
CA LYS A 3 -0.87 35.12 -5.95
C LYS A 3 -0.71 35.91 -7.25
N LYS A 4 0.11 35.40 -8.17
CA LYS A 4 0.32 35.93 -9.53
C LYS A 4 0.06 34.81 -10.53
N VAL A 5 -0.71 35.11 -11.58
CA VAL A 5 -1.07 34.13 -12.63
C VAL A 5 -0.23 34.44 -13.87
N ILE A 6 0.32 33.39 -14.48
CA ILE A 6 1.07 33.45 -15.76
C ILE A 6 0.39 32.52 -16.75
N SER A 7 -0.14 33.06 -17.83
CA SER A 7 -0.70 32.27 -18.94
C SER A 7 0.37 31.59 -19.76
N VAL A 8 0.14 30.32 -20.09
CA VAL A 8 1.04 29.52 -20.93
C VAL A 8 0.35 29.21 -22.25
N HIS A 9 0.89 29.71 -23.35
CA HIS A 9 0.38 29.51 -24.70
C HIS A 9 1.29 28.55 -25.45
N LYS A 10 0.73 27.80 -26.41
CA LYS A 10 1.53 27.02 -27.36
C LYS A 10 2.26 27.95 -28.34
N ASN A 11 3.44 27.56 -28.75
CA ASN A 11 4.16 28.20 -29.83
C ASN A 11 3.40 28.07 -31.18
N PRO A 12 3.71 28.87 -32.20
CA PRO A 12 3.06 28.79 -33.50
C PRO A 12 3.12 27.41 -34.17
N ASN A 13 4.10 26.59 -33.82
CA ASN A 13 4.23 25.20 -34.27
C ASN A 13 3.41 24.18 -33.44
N GLY A 14 2.58 24.66 -32.48
CA GLY A 14 1.75 23.84 -31.62
C GLY A 14 2.47 23.18 -30.41
N GLN A 15 3.74 23.45 -30.22
CA GLN A 15 4.54 22.92 -29.10
C GLN A 15 4.36 23.77 -27.84
N ILE A 16 4.47 23.13 -26.69
CA ILE A 16 4.53 23.83 -25.40
C ILE A 16 5.93 24.41 -25.24
N PRO A 17 6.07 25.76 -25.02
CA PRO A 17 7.37 26.38 -24.85
C PRO A 17 8.05 25.94 -23.56
N TYR A 18 9.40 25.96 -23.53
CA TYR A 18 10.11 25.87 -22.27
C TYR A 18 9.88 27.12 -21.43
N MET A 19 9.86 26.95 -20.10
CA MET A 19 9.52 28.04 -19.17
C MET A 19 10.41 29.29 -19.38
N GLY A 20 11.70 29.13 -19.62
CA GLY A 20 12.63 30.23 -19.88
C GLY A 20 12.33 31.07 -21.13
N GLU A 21 11.46 30.59 -22.03
CA GLU A 21 11.08 31.34 -23.24
C GLU A 21 9.99 32.41 -22.94
N PHE A 22 9.25 32.27 -21.84
CA PHE A 22 8.13 33.19 -21.51
C PHE A 22 8.13 33.68 -20.04
N TYR A 23 8.89 33.07 -19.16
CA TYR A 23 8.96 33.44 -17.76
C TYR A 23 10.37 33.24 -17.18
N GLN A 24 10.90 34.28 -16.54
CA GLN A 24 12.14 34.19 -15.77
C GLN A 24 11.81 34.01 -14.30
N LEU A 25 12.52 33.09 -13.62
CA LEU A 25 12.32 32.82 -12.21
C LEU A 25 12.65 34.05 -11.36
N GLU A 26 11.63 34.53 -10.62
CA GLU A 26 11.71 35.66 -9.69
C GLU A 26 12.11 35.15 -8.29
N THR A 27 12.80 35.98 -7.52
CA THR A 27 13.16 35.65 -6.13
C THR A 27 11.94 35.64 -5.21
N ASP A 28 12.05 34.92 -4.10
CA ASP A 28 10.99 34.78 -3.08
C ASP A 28 9.65 34.35 -3.68
N THR A 29 9.70 33.35 -4.58
CA THR A 29 8.51 32.78 -5.21
C THR A 29 8.41 31.27 -5.02
N ILE A 30 7.17 30.78 -5.01
CA ILE A 30 6.85 29.36 -5.17
C ILE A 30 6.11 29.22 -6.50
N VAL A 31 6.70 28.51 -7.45
CA VAL A 31 6.19 28.37 -8.81
C VAL A 31 5.46 27.05 -8.98
N ASN A 32 4.15 27.13 -9.15
CA ASN A 32 3.34 26.02 -9.62
C ASN A 32 3.37 26.00 -11.15
N LYS A 33 4.14 25.07 -11.71
CA LYS A 33 4.28 24.89 -13.17
C LYS A 33 3.00 24.35 -13.80
N CYS A 34 2.10 23.71 -13.03
CA CYS A 34 0.92 22.98 -13.49
C CYS A 34 1.26 21.79 -14.40
N LEU A 35 2.14 21.99 -15.37
CA LEU A 35 2.54 20.96 -16.33
C LEU A 35 3.91 20.36 -15.98
N PRO A 36 4.00 19.03 -15.76
CA PRO A 36 5.28 18.35 -15.72
C PRO A 36 6.04 18.51 -17.04
N GLY A 37 7.35 18.73 -16.95
CA GLY A 37 8.18 18.86 -18.16
C GLY A 37 8.28 20.25 -18.79
N LEU A 38 7.73 21.29 -18.15
CA LEU A 38 7.80 22.67 -18.65
C LEU A 38 9.25 23.26 -18.67
N GLY A 39 10.24 22.48 -18.19
CA GLY A 39 11.66 22.79 -18.39
C GLY A 39 12.25 23.81 -17.41
N ALA A 40 11.69 24.01 -16.22
CA ALA A 40 12.22 24.95 -15.21
C ALA A 40 13.70 24.72 -14.88
N THR A 41 14.08 23.47 -14.59
CA THR A 41 15.48 23.09 -14.34
C THR A 41 16.40 23.44 -15.52
N THR A 42 15.96 23.14 -16.74
CA THR A 42 16.73 23.46 -17.97
C THR A 42 16.85 24.97 -18.14
N SER A 43 15.78 25.72 -17.89
CA SER A 43 15.79 27.18 -17.98
C SER A 43 16.79 27.80 -17.00
N GLU A 44 16.89 27.26 -15.77
CA GLU A 44 17.85 27.76 -14.80
C GLU A 44 19.31 27.36 -15.11
N ILE A 45 19.52 26.16 -15.65
CA ILE A 45 20.87 25.75 -16.14
C ILE A 45 21.38 26.72 -17.21
N LEU A 46 20.50 27.17 -18.12
CA LEU A 46 20.82 28.05 -19.23
C LEU A 46 20.75 29.54 -18.87
N ALA A 47 20.32 29.92 -17.69
CA ALA A 47 20.22 31.31 -17.27
C ALA A 47 21.60 31.96 -17.13
N ASP A 48 21.71 33.25 -17.49
CA ASP A 48 22.96 34.04 -17.45
C ASP A 48 23.25 34.56 -16.03
N ARG A 49 23.46 33.62 -15.09
CA ARG A 49 23.75 33.87 -13.66
C ARG A 49 24.35 32.65 -12.98
N ASP A 50 25.04 32.86 -11.86
CA ASP A 50 25.48 31.78 -10.99
C ASP A 50 24.28 31.12 -10.31
N SER A 51 24.19 29.79 -10.37
CA SER A 51 23.04 29.07 -9.86
C SER A 51 23.41 27.79 -9.09
N ILE A 52 22.71 27.56 -7.99
CA ILE A 52 22.68 26.29 -7.26
C ILE A 52 21.26 25.73 -7.38
N ILE A 53 21.14 24.51 -7.87
CA ILE A 53 19.87 23.83 -8.09
C ILE A 53 19.79 22.62 -7.16
N VAL A 54 18.85 22.64 -6.23
CA VAL A 54 18.56 21.51 -5.33
C VAL A 54 17.48 20.66 -5.96
N VAL A 55 17.76 19.37 -6.14
CA VAL A 55 16.81 18.38 -6.70
C VAL A 55 16.69 17.17 -5.78
N PRO A 56 15.51 16.53 -5.68
CA PRO A 56 15.31 15.46 -4.71
C PRO A 56 16.13 14.20 -4.98
N ASN A 57 16.50 13.91 -6.24
CA ASN A 57 17.01 12.60 -6.61
C ASN A 57 18.27 12.63 -7.51
N THR A 58 19.20 11.73 -7.23
CA THR A 58 20.44 11.54 -7.99
C THR A 58 20.24 11.27 -9.49
N PRO A 59 19.26 10.47 -9.96
CA PRO A 59 19.03 10.24 -11.39
C PRO A 59 18.80 11.52 -12.19
N VAL A 60 18.14 12.53 -11.61
CA VAL A 60 17.95 13.85 -12.25
C VAL A 60 19.31 14.50 -12.52
N ILE A 61 20.17 14.54 -11.50
CA ILE A 61 21.52 15.11 -11.61
C ILE A 61 22.30 14.42 -12.74
N THR A 62 22.35 13.09 -12.69
CA THR A 62 23.09 12.30 -13.69
C THR A 62 22.54 12.52 -15.11
N GLY A 63 21.22 12.56 -15.26
CA GLY A 63 20.55 12.81 -16.54
C GLY A 63 20.84 14.21 -17.09
N LYS A 64 20.70 15.23 -16.25
CA LYS A 64 20.96 16.63 -16.62
C LYS A 64 22.44 16.90 -16.94
N CYS A 65 23.38 16.39 -16.14
CA CYS A 65 24.81 16.51 -16.45
C CYS A 65 25.19 15.85 -17.78
N LYS A 66 24.53 14.73 -18.14
CA LYS A 66 24.73 14.12 -19.46
C LYS A 66 24.18 14.98 -20.61
N ALA A 67 23.00 15.57 -20.42
CA ALA A 67 22.34 16.40 -21.42
C ALA A 67 23.00 17.78 -21.59
N HIS A 68 23.54 18.35 -20.50
CA HIS A 68 24.08 19.71 -20.42
C HIS A 68 25.61 19.74 -20.25
N LYS A 69 26.34 18.86 -20.93
CA LYS A 69 27.82 18.78 -20.87
C LYS A 69 28.54 20.07 -21.26
N LYS A 70 27.92 20.89 -22.10
CA LYS A 70 28.51 22.15 -22.61
C LYS A 70 28.15 23.37 -21.75
N ASP A 71 27.23 23.22 -20.80
CA ASP A 71 26.64 24.33 -20.06
C ASP A 71 27.26 24.48 -18.65
N ASN A 72 28.50 24.01 -18.48
CA ASN A 72 29.28 24.07 -17.24
C ASN A 72 28.57 23.49 -16.01
N LEU A 73 27.62 22.54 -16.18
CA LEU A 73 26.83 21.95 -15.09
C LEU A 73 27.66 20.92 -14.32
N PHE A 74 27.83 21.14 -13.00
CA PHE A 74 28.52 20.24 -12.09
C PHE A 74 27.51 19.55 -11.14
N GLY A 75 27.51 18.21 -11.10
CA GLY A 75 26.60 17.41 -10.29
C GLY A 75 27.24 16.97 -8.99
N VAL A 76 26.59 17.32 -7.85
CA VAL A 76 27.06 16.97 -6.50
C VAL A 76 26.16 15.90 -5.89
N MET A 77 26.76 14.75 -5.64
CA MET A 77 26.09 13.54 -5.10
C MET A 77 26.96 12.90 -4.00
N ALA A 78 26.51 11.75 -3.44
CA ALA A 78 27.18 11.10 -2.32
C ALA A 78 28.69 10.87 -2.50
N LYS A 79 29.14 10.51 -3.72
CA LYS A 79 30.54 10.19 -4.03
C LYS A 79 31.41 11.41 -4.35
N ILE A 80 30.86 12.59 -4.54
CA ILE A 80 31.58 13.82 -4.81
C ILE A 80 32.04 14.42 -3.48
N MET A 81 33.31 14.85 -3.39
CA MET A 81 33.85 15.44 -2.18
C MET A 81 33.92 16.98 -2.31
N PRO A 82 34.03 17.74 -1.21
CA PRO A 82 34.16 19.20 -1.25
C PRO A 82 35.31 19.68 -2.13
N ASP A 83 36.48 19.01 -2.11
CA ASP A 83 37.65 19.34 -2.93
C ASP A 83 37.35 19.27 -4.44
N ASP A 84 36.51 18.29 -4.87
CA ASP A 84 36.12 18.19 -6.28
C ASP A 84 35.28 19.40 -6.70
N ILE A 85 34.44 19.89 -5.80
CA ILE A 85 33.60 21.08 -6.02
C ILE A 85 34.47 22.34 -6.00
N ALA A 86 35.42 22.42 -5.06
CA ALA A 86 36.35 23.55 -4.98
C ALA A 86 37.18 23.68 -6.27
N ASN A 87 37.70 22.57 -6.80
CA ASN A 87 38.42 22.54 -8.07
C ASN A 87 37.53 23.04 -9.23
N TYR A 88 36.30 22.54 -9.33
CA TYR A 88 35.31 23.03 -10.31
C TYR A 88 35.07 24.54 -10.17
N LEU A 89 34.98 25.07 -8.95
CA LEU A 89 34.79 26.51 -8.71
C LEU A 89 36.01 27.32 -9.15
N TYR A 90 37.24 26.88 -8.84
CA TYR A 90 38.45 27.54 -9.27
C TYR A 90 38.53 27.62 -10.81
N ASP A 91 38.29 26.52 -11.52
CA ASP A 91 38.31 26.48 -12.98
C ASP A 91 37.24 27.40 -13.57
N THR A 92 35.99 27.32 -13.02
CA THR A 92 34.86 28.14 -13.48
C THR A 92 35.14 29.64 -13.33
N PHE A 93 35.70 30.06 -12.19
CA PHE A 93 36.05 31.47 -11.98
C PHE A 93 37.26 31.94 -12.85
N ALA A 94 38.25 31.08 -13.07
CA ALA A 94 39.37 31.37 -13.93
C ALA A 94 38.93 31.56 -15.39
N GLU A 95 37.94 30.79 -15.84
CA GLU A 95 37.38 30.87 -17.20
C GLU A 95 36.30 31.98 -17.34
N GLY A 96 35.93 32.66 -16.28
CA GLY A 96 34.89 33.69 -16.29
C GLY A 96 33.49 33.17 -16.66
N LYS A 97 33.24 31.90 -16.38
CA LYS A 97 31.94 31.24 -16.62
C LYS A 97 31.03 31.36 -15.40
N HIS A 98 29.74 31.17 -15.62
CA HIS A 98 28.81 31.05 -14.52
C HIS A 98 28.90 29.70 -13.79
N VAL A 99 28.81 29.75 -12.48
CA VAL A 99 28.71 28.57 -11.63
C VAL A 99 27.35 27.92 -11.83
N LYS A 100 27.35 26.65 -12.19
CA LYS A 100 26.13 25.82 -12.33
C LYS A 100 26.29 24.53 -11.53
N ILE A 101 25.75 24.51 -10.32
CA ILE A 101 25.82 23.34 -9.44
C ILE A 101 24.42 22.75 -9.27
N MET A 102 24.31 21.43 -9.44
CA MET A 102 23.12 20.68 -9.14
C MET A 102 23.39 19.67 -8.02
N THR A 103 22.61 19.69 -6.94
CA THR A 103 22.89 18.88 -5.75
C THR A 103 21.64 18.25 -5.17
N THR A 104 21.79 17.14 -4.43
CA THR A 104 20.71 16.64 -3.55
C THR A 104 20.73 17.38 -2.21
N PRO A 105 19.60 17.43 -1.47
CA PRO A 105 19.57 18.04 -0.14
C PRO A 105 20.63 17.50 0.81
N GLU A 106 20.85 16.19 0.84
CA GLU A 106 21.84 15.54 1.71
C GLU A 106 23.28 15.90 1.37
N SER A 107 23.55 16.31 0.12
CA SER A 107 24.89 16.68 -0.35
C SER A 107 25.12 18.19 -0.35
N PHE A 108 24.12 19.00 -0.02
CA PHE A 108 24.20 20.47 -0.08
C PHE A 108 25.31 21.06 0.81
N TRP A 109 25.55 20.48 1.98
CA TRP A 109 26.61 20.91 2.89
C TRP A 109 28.01 20.91 2.25
N LYS A 110 28.25 20.00 1.28
CA LYS A 110 29.52 19.92 0.54
C LYS A 110 29.74 21.15 -0.35
N VAL A 111 28.64 21.65 -0.95
CA VAL A 111 28.66 22.88 -1.74
C VAL A 111 29.04 24.06 -0.85
N LYS A 112 28.40 24.16 0.36
CA LYS A 112 28.73 25.19 1.34
C LYS A 112 30.20 25.16 1.75
N GLN A 113 30.73 23.98 2.06
CA GLN A 113 32.13 23.81 2.44
C GLN A 113 33.06 24.21 1.31
N ALA A 114 32.83 23.80 0.06
CA ALA A 114 33.64 24.13 -1.08
C ALA A 114 33.69 25.64 -1.35
N PHE A 115 32.58 26.36 -1.24
CA PHE A 115 32.56 27.83 -1.37
C PHE A 115 33.40 28.50 -0.27
N GLN A 116 33.38 27.97 0.96
CA GLN A 116 34.22 28.46 2.06
C GLN A 116 35.73 28.26 1.73
N GLU A 117 36.11 27.10 1.19
CA GLU A 117 37.52 26.80 0.80
C GLU A 117 38.03 27.74 -0.27
N VAL A 118 37.21 28.11 -1.25
CA VAL A 118 37.62 29.06 -2.31
C VAL A 118 37.46 30.52 -1.87
N GLY A 119 37.08 30.79 -0.60
CA GLY A 119 36.96 32.14 -0.05
C GLY A 119 35.84 32.98 -0.67
N ARG A 120 34.76 32.35 -1.17
CA ARG A 120 33.60 33.01 -1.74
C ARG A 120 32.32 32.62 -1.04
N SER A 121 31.31 33.48 -1.13
CA SER A 121 29.99 33.22 -0.55
C SER A 121 29.10 32.49 -1.56
N MET A 122 28.55 31.34 -1.19
CA MET A 122 27.53 30.66 -2.00
C MET A 122 26.21 31.45 -2.09
N TYR A 123 25.95 32.35 -1.12
CA TYR A 123 24.73 33.17 -1.07
C TYR A 123 24.67 34.25 -2.17
N SER A 124 25.75 34.45 -2.93
CA SER A 124 25.71 35.28 -4.13
C SER A 124 25.05 34.59 -5.34
N CYS A 125 24.90 33.27 -5.29
CA CYS A 125 24.22 32.51 -6.33
C CYS A 125 22.72 32.65 -6.22
N PHE A 126 22.00 32.36 -7.31
CA PHE A 126 20.56 32.11 -7.29
C PHE A 126 20.30 30.66 -6.85
N LEU A 127 19.46 30.47 -5.84
CA LEU A 127 19.12 29.15 -5.35
C LEU A 127 17.74 28.73 -5.85
N MET A 128 17.69 27.66 -6.63
CA MET A 128 16.44 27.04 -7.07
C MET A 128 16.25 25.70 -6.36
N TRP A 129 15.09 25.51 -5.76
CA TRP A 129 14.65 24.22 -5.25
C TRP A 129 13.61 23.62 -6.20
N ASP A 130 14.00 22.61 -6.96
CA ASP A 130 13.12 21.94 -7.92
C ASP A 130 12.44 20.72 -7.30
N GLU A 131 11.20 20.41 -7.73
CA GLU A 131 10.30 19.41 -7.17
C GLU A 131 10.12 19.59 -5.66
N CYS A 132 9.79 20.82 -5.25
CA CYS A 132 9.71 21.23 -3.84
C CYS A 132 8.56 20.57 -3.07
N ASP A 133 7.56 19.96 -3.73
CA ASP A 133 6.55 19.11 -3.13
C ASP A 133 7.17 17.96 -2.33
N LYS A 134 8.37 17.50 -2.72
CA LYS A 134 9.10 16.45 -2.00
C LYS A 134 9.57 16.85 -0.60
N LEU A 135 9.70 18.13 -0.31
CA LEU A 135 9.96 18.60 1.05
C LEU A 135 8.84 18.17 2.02
N THR A 136 7.61 18.19 1.56
CA THR A 136 6.46 17.74 2.35
C THR A 136 6.26 16.23 2.23
N LYS A 137 6.25 15.70 1.02
CA LYS A 137 5.91 14.28 0.76
C LYS A 137 6.92 13.27 1.33
N ASP A 138 8.21 13.63 1.35
CA ASP A 138 9.28 12.67 1.68
C ASP A 138 9.83 12.84 3.11
N VAL A 139 9.46 13.89 3.87
CA VAL A 139 10.10 14.25 5.14
C VAL A 139 10.04 13.15 6.20
N ASP A 140 8.98 12.36 6.26
CA ASP A 140 8.79 11.32 7.27
C ASP A 140 9.81 10.18 7.18
N TYR A 141 10.21 9.79 5.96
CA TYR A 141 11.18 8.71 5.76
C TYR A 141 12.55 9.22 5.28
N ARG A 142 12.67 10.52 5.05
CA ARG A 142 13.86 11.18 4.54
C ARG A 142 14.06 12.54 5.23
N GLU A 143 14.22 12.53 6.53
CA GLU A 143 14.37 13.77 7.35
C GLU A 143 15.48 14.69 6.82
N ALA A 144 16.55 14.12 6.24
CA ALA A 144 17.64 14.88 5.66
C ALA A 144 17.25 15.78 4.46
N ILE A 145 16.04 15.62 3.92
CA ILE A 145 15.57 16.45 2.80
C ILE A 145 15.40 17.91 3.21
N THR A 146 15.14 18.20 4.48
CA THR A 146 14.93 19.57 5.01
C THR A 146 16.22 20.24 5.50
N LEU A 147 17.35 19.53 5.58
CA LEU A 147 18.62 20.06 6.10
C LEU A 147 19.06 21.39 5.47
N PRO A 148 18.93 21.64 4.16
CA PRO A 148 19.36 22.91 3.56
C PRO A 148 18.38 24.07 3.73
N LEU A 149 17.23 23.88 4.41
CA LEU A 149 16.21 24.95 4.49
C LEU A 149 16.69 26.19 5.22
N ASP A 150 17.46 26.05 6.29
CA ASP A 150 17.96 27.22 7.00
C ASP A 150 18.96 28.02 6.13
N ASP A 151 19.78 27.32 5.33
CA ASP A 151 20.62 27.98 4.33
C ASP A 151 19.77 28.57 3.20
N PHE A 152 18.72 27.88 2.73
CA PHE A 152 17.83 28.39 1.68
C PHE A 152 17.29 29.78 2.03
N PHE A 153 16.85 30.00 3.24
CA PHE A 153 16.31 31.30 3.67
C PHE A 153 17.39 32.39 3.78
N GLN A 154 18.68 32.04 3.84
CA GLN A 154 19.78 33.02 3.84
C GLN A 154 20.13 33.53 2.43
N PHE A 155 19.73 32.83 1.36
CA PHE A 155 19.95 33.32 0.00
C PHE A 155 19.08 34.55 -0.28
N PRO A 156 19.65 35.67 -0.75
CA PRO A 156 18.86 36.82 -1.22
C PRO A 156 17.99 36.48 -2.42
N ASN A 157 18.49 35.60 -3.29
CA ASN A 157 17.82 35.20 -4.52
C ASN A 157 17.50 33.70 -4.46
N LYS A 158 16.23 33.37 -4.33
CA LYS A 158 15.78 31.98 -4.14
C LYS A 158 14.38 31.73 -4.66
N VAL A 159 14.13 30.51 -5.11
CA VAL A 159 12.83 30.07 -5.64
C VAL A 159 12.57 28.60 -5.32
N MET A 160 11.32 28.29 -5.11
CA MET A 160 10.82 26.91 -5.08
C MET A 160 9.97 26.63 -6.32
N VAL A 161 10.13 25.47 -6.91
CA VAL A 161 9.46 25.11 -8.17
C VAL A 161 8.97 23.68 -8.12
N SER A 162 7.74 23.44 -8.51
CA SER A 162 7.21 22.10 -8.80
C SER A 162 6.06 22.18 -9.82
N ALA A 163 5.71 21.06 -10.44
CA ALA A 163 4.46 20.95 -11.18
C ALA A 163 3.25 20.92 -10.26
N THR A 164 3.44 20.46 -9.04
CA THR A 164 2.41 20.21 -8.03
C THR A 164 2.89 20.66 -6.64
N PRO A 165 3.33 21.93 -6.45
CA PRO A 165 3.84 22.37 -5.16
C PRO A 165 2.72 22.39 -4.13
N LEU A 166 3.04 22.00 -2.90
CA LEU A 166 2.14 22.13 -1.76
C LEU A 166 2.36 23.49 -1.07
N HIS A 167 1.32 24.02 -0.47
CA HIS A 167 1.41 25.26 0.29
C HIS A 167 2.10 24.99 1.64
N PRO A 168 3.32 25.49 1.87
CA PRO A 168 4.01 25.28 3.14
C PRO A 168 3.36 26.09 4.26
N SER A 169 3.23 25.50 5.45
CA SER A 169 2.75 26.18 6.64
C SER A 169 3.86 26.93 7.41
N ASP A 170 5.11 26.79 7.01
CA ASP A 170 6.25 27.50 7.63
C ASP A 170 6.09 29.01 7.45
N PRO A 171 6.06 29.81 8.55
CA PRO A 171 5.85 31.26 8.51
C PRO A 171 6.89 32.00 7.66
N ARG A 172 8.08 31.45 7.47
CA ARG A 172 9.14 32.05 6.65
C ARG A 172 8.72 32.26 5.18
N PHE A 173 7.69 31.53 4.72
CA PHE A 173 7.13 31.68 3.37
C PHE A 173 6.00 32.72 3.26
N GLU A 174 5.59 33.39 4.35
CA GLU A 174 4.44 34.34 4.30
C GLU A 174 4.61 35.43 3.25
N ASN A 175 5.85 35.93 3.08
CA ASN A 175 6.18 36.99 2.12
C ASN A 175 6.48 36.50 0.71
N PHE A 176 6.47 35.18 0.47
CA PHE A 176 6.66 34.64 -0.87
C PHE A 176 5.44 34.90 -1.76
N THR A 177 5.70 35.02 -3.05
CA THR A 177 4.64 35.11 -4.05
C THR A 177 4.38 33.72 -4.66
N TRP A 178 3.12 33.31 -4.66
CA TRP A 178 2.70 32.11 -5.35
C TRP A 178 2.48 32.41 -6.84
N ILE A 179 3.30 31.83 -7.70
CA ILE A 179 3.17 31.93 -9.16
C ILE A 179 2.36 30.71 -9.64
N GLN A 180 1.19 30.98 -10.20
CA GLN A 180 0.36 29.96 -10.81
C GLN A 180 0.46 30.03 -12.31
N MET A 181 1.09 29.04 -12.96
CA MET A 181 1.03 28.90 -14.42
C MET A 181 -0.32 28.29 -14.81
N VAL A 182 -0.94 28.87 -15.83
CA VAL A 182 -2.25 28.43 -16.33
C VAL A 182 -2.14 28.19 -17.84
N PRO A 183 -2.23 26.94 -18.30
CA PRO A 183 -2.27 26.65 -19.73
C PRO A 183 -3.55 27.19 -20.37
N GLU A 184 -3.41 27.95 -21.48
CA GLU A 184 -4.53 28.48 -22.28
C GLU A 184 -4.90 27.49 -23.41
N PHE A 185 -4.75 26.22 -23.16
CA PHE A 185 -5.10 25.11 -24.06
C PHE A 185 -5.52 23.91 -23.24
N ASP A 186 -6.31 23.02 -23.84
CA ASP A 186 -6.69 21.78 -23.15
C ASP A 186 -5.46 20.86 -23.00
N TYR A 187 -5.10 20.59 -21.76
CA TYR A 187 -3.96 19.75 -21.35
C TYR A 187 -4.43 18.54 -20.55
N ARG A 188 -5.73 18.45 -20.27
CA ARG A 188 -6.29 17.37 -19.46
C ARG A 188 -6.01 16.02 -20.11
N LYS A 189 -5.86 15.03 -19.26
CA LYS A 189 -5.66 13.63 -19.66
C LYS A 189 -6.93 12.84 -19.38
N ASP A 190 -7.31 12.00 -20.33
CA ASP A 190 -8.36 11.02 -20.07
C ASP A 190 -7.84 9.97 -19.12
N ILE A 191 -8.57 9.70 -18.04
CA ILE A 191 -8.25 8.68 -17.06
C ILE A 191 -9.49 7.85 -16.72
N HIS A 192 -9.33 6.53 -16.78
CA HIS A 192 -10.37 5.56 -16.46
C HIS A 192 -10.24 5.14 -15.01
N ILE A 193 -11.29 5.34 -14.21
CA ILE A 193 -11.33 4.95 -12.80
C ILE A 193 -12.09 3.63 -12.66
N ILE A 194 -11.40 2.60 -12.23
CA ILE A 194 -11.91 1.23 -12.11
C ILE A 194 -11.93 0.86 -10.64
N GLN A 195 -13.11 0.93 -10.02
CA GLN A 195 -13.28 0.47 -8.64
C GLN A 195 -13.23 -1.05 -8.57
N THR A 196 -12.48 -1.59 -7.60
CA THR A 196 -12.48 -3.02 -7.30
C THR A 196 -12.35 -3.26 -5.79
N ASN A 197 -12.76 -4.44 -5.34
CA ASN A 197 -12.46 -4.95 -4.00
C ASN A 197 -11.42 -6.09 -4.05
N ASN A 198 -10.92 -6.45 -5.24
CA ASN A 198 -9.91 -7.50 -5.43
C ASN A 198 -8.99 -7.13 -6.60
N VAL A 199 -7.87 -6.48 -6.26
CA VAL A 199 -6.88 -5.99 -7.25
C VAL A 199 -6.30 -7.15 -8.08
N LEU A 200 -5.99 -8.30 -7.48
CA LEU A 200 -5.43 -9.43 -8.20
C LEU A 200 -6.38 -9.94 -9.30
N GLN A 201 -7.65 -10.17 -8.94
CA GLN A 201 -8.63 -10.69 -9.90
C GLN A 201 -8.96 -9.65 -10.98
N CYS A 202 -9.10 -8.38 -10.60
CA CYS A 202 -9.30 -7.30 -11.55
C CYS A 202 -8.16 -7.23 -12.59
N LEU A 203 -6.91 -7.30 -12.13
CA LEU A 203 -5.77 -7.32 -13.05
C LEU A 203 -5.73 -8.58 -13.92
N LYS A 204 -6.10 -9.74 -13.37
CA LYS A 204 -6.19 -10.99 -14.13
C LYS A 204 -7.18 -10.89 -15.26
N ASP A 205 -8.38 -10.35 -14.99
CA ASP A 205 -9.44 -10.15 -15.99
C ASP A 205 -8.99 -9.16 -17.07
N MET A 206 -8.44 -8.01 -16.68
CA MET A 206 -7.90 -7.00 -17.61
C MET A 206 -6.79 -7.57 -18.52
N LEU A 207 -5.87 -8.35 -17.98
CA LEU A 207 -4.77 -8.93 -18.75
C LEU A 207 -5.22 -10.11 -19.63
N SER A 208 -6.32 -10.77 -19.31
CA SER A 208 -6.90 -11.86 -20.12
C SER A 208 -7.44 -11.38 -21.48
N GLU A 209 -7.82 -10.12 -21.58
CA GLU A 209 -8.29 -9.48 -22.83
C GLU A 209 -7.15 -9.25 -23.85
N GLY A 210 -5.90 -9.47 -23.42
CA GLY A 210 -4.71 -9.27 -24.23
C GLY A 210 -4.09 -7.88 -24.01
N GLN A 211 -2.76 -7.83 -24.14
CA GLN A 211 -1.98 -6.60 -23.97
C GLN A 211 -1.03 -6.46 -25.15
N ASP A 212 -1.35 -5.57 -26.09
CA ASP A 212 -0.56 -5.36 -27.31
C ASP A 212 0.57 -4.34 -27.10
N ARG A 213 0.42 -3.44 -26.13
CA ARG A 213 1.36 -2.35 -25.83
C ARG A 213 2.09 -2.61 -24.52
N PRO A 214 3.28 -2.02 -24.33
CA PRO A 214 3.94 -2.04 -23.03
C PRO A 214 3.03 -1.40 -21.96
N LEU A 215 2.79 -2.12 -20.86
CA LEU A 215 2.01 -1.66 -19.72
C LEU A 215 2.95 -1.19 -18.61
N PHE A 216 2.75 0.02 -18.12
CA PHE A 216 3.47 0.61 -17.01
C PHE A 216 2.55 0.70 -15.81
N ILE A 217 2.90 -0.01 -14.73
CA ILE A 217 2.08 -0.16 -13.53
C ILE A 217 2.75 0.56 -12.37
N PHE A 218 2.13 1.66 -11.92
CA PHE A 218 2.57 2.37 -10.71
C PHE A 218 1.95 1.71 -9.48
N LEU A 219 2.81 1.11 -8.66
CA LEU A 219 2.41 0.43 -7.42
C LEU A 219 3.54 0.49 -6.38
N ASN A 220 3.33 1.21 -5.29
CA ASN A 220 4.38 1.50 -4.31
C ASN A 220 4.49 0.45 -3.20
N LYS A 221 4.49 -0.85 -3.56
CA LYS A 221 4.68 -1.97 -2.61
C LYS A 221 5.36 -3.16 -3.29
N THR A 222 6.67 -3.31 -3.10
CA THR A 222 7.46 -4.35 -3.79
C THR A 222 7.05 -5.78 -3.48
N ASP A 223 6.58 -6.07 -2.26
CA ASP A 223 6.06 -7.41 -1.92
C ASP A 223 4.76 -7.72 -2.65
N MET A 224 3.86 -6.74 -2.77
CA MET A 224 2.63 -6.87 -3.54
C MET A 224 2.94 -7.04 -5.04
N ILE A 225 3.87 -6.25 -5.58
CA ILE A 225 4.33 -6.40 -6.98
C ILE A 225 4.80 -7.84 -7.24
N LEU A 226 5.66 -8.38 -6.38
CA LEU A 226 6.16 -9.74 -6.55
C LEU A 226 5.05 -10.79 -6.43
N ALA A 227 4.12 -10.60 -5.50
CA ALA A 227 2.97 -11.49 -5.35
C ALA A 227 2.07 -11.47 -6.59
N LEU A 228 1.77 -10.28 -7.14
CA LEU A 228 1.00 -10.13 -8.38
C LEU A 228 1.70 -10.79 -9.57
N ILE A 229 2.99 -10.52 -9.78
CA ILE A 229 3.79 -11.12 -10.85
C ILE A 229 3.72 -12.65 -10.78
N ASN A 230 3.85 -13.23 -9.59
CA ASN A 230 3.83 -14.68 -9.40
C ASN A 230 2.42 -15.26 -9.63
N LYS A 231 1.39 -14.67 -9.06
CA LYS A 231 0.00 -15.15 -9.17
C LYS A 231 -0.56 -14.99 -10.60
N LEU A 232 -0.15 -13.95 -11.32
CA LEU A 232 -0.51 -13.73 -12.72
C LEU A 232 0.37 -14.53 -13.70
N SER A 233 1.42 -15.22 -13.20
CA SER A 233 2.36 -16.02 -14.02
C SER A 233 3.06 -15.22 -15.14
N ILE A 234 3.40 -13.93 -14.86
CA ILE A 234 3.99 -13.00 -15.84
C ILE A 234 5.49 -12.71 -15.56
N GLN A 235 6.22 -13.58 -14.85
CA GLN A 235 7.59 -13.33 -14.39
C GLN A 235 8.55 -13.01 -15.55
N GLU A 236 8.50 -13.77 -16.65
CA GLU A 236 9.41 -13.61 -17.78
C GLU A 236 9.14 -12.32 -18.57
N GLU A 237 7.91 -11.84 -18.55
CA GLU A 237 7.46 -10.64 -19.26
C GLU A 237 7.45 -9.38 -18.38
N SER A 238 7.91 -9.47 -17.11
CA SER A 238 7.85 -8.39 -16.14
C SER A 238 9.21 -7.80 -15.82
N ALA A 239 9.27 -6.48 -15.62
CA ALA A 239 10.40 -5.74 -15.07
C ALA A 239 9.92 -4.88 -13.89
N VAL A 240 10.77 -4.75 -12.84
CA VAL A 240 10.46 -3.92 -11.66
C VAL A 240 11.51 -2.83 -11.50
N PHE A 241 11.09 -1.58 -11.44
CA PHE A 241 11.93 -0.41 -11.23
C PHE A 241 11.67 0.13 -9.81
N CYS A 242 12.69 0.06 -8.94
CA CYS A 242 12.54 0.39 -7.53
C CYS A 242 13.86 0.86 -6.89
N SER A 243 13.87 1.14 -5.58
CA SER A 243 15.08 1.54 -4.85
C SER A 243 16.09 0.38 -4.77
N GLU A 244 17.37 0.71 -4.56
CA GLU A 244 18.47 -0.27 -4.43
C GLU A 244 18.16 -1.35 -3.39
N LYS A 245 17.71 -0.94 -2.20
CA LYS A 245 17.28 -1.86 -1.13
C LYS A 245 16.17 -2.81 -1.59
N SER A 246 15.23 -2.32 -2.38
CA SER A 246 14.12 -3.13 -2.92
C SER A 246 14.60 -4.06 -4.03
N VAL A 247 15.55 -3.64 -4.85
CA VAL A 247 16.21 -4.48 -5.86
C VAL A 247 16.89 -5.68 -5.19
N ASP A 248 17.67 -5.44 -4.14
CA ASP A 248 18.35 -6.52 -3.40
C ASP A 248 17.35 -7.49 -2.76
N LYS A 249 16.27 -6.96 -2.18
CA LYS A 249 15.18 -7.76 -1.61
C LYS A 249 14.51 -8.67 -2.65
N LEU A 250 14.20 -8.14 -3.84
CA LEU A 250 13.55 -8.89 -4.91
C LEU A 250 14.49 -9.96 -5.49
N LYS A 251 15.79 -9.63 -5.67
CA LYS A 251 16.81 -10.60 -6.10
C LYS A 251 16.97 -11.74 -5.10
N ALA A 252 16.99 -11.44 -3.80
CA ALA A 252 17.05 -12.46 -2.75
C ALA A 252 15.83 -13.41 -2.77
N LYS A 253 14.67 -12.92 -3.25
CA LYS A 253 13.46 -13.72 -3.47
C LYS A 253 13.40 -14.41 -4.85
N GLY A 254 14.49 -14.35 -5.62
CA GLY A 254 14.64 -15.04 -6.92
C GLY A 254 14.17 -14.25 -8.14
N PHE A 255 13.63 -13.03 -7.98
CA PHE A 255 13.22 -12.20 -9.11
C PHE A 255 14.38 -11.32 -9.60
N LYS A 256 14.86 -11.59 -10.83
CA LYS A 256 16.09 -10.99 -11.38
C LYS A 256 15.87 -9.73 -12.22
N SER A 257 14.70 -9.59 -12.87
CA SER A 257 14.37 -8.46 -13.76
C SER A 257 14.01 -7.21 -12.95
N THR A 258 14.95 -6.72 -12.12
CA THR A 258 14.74 -5.60 -11.20
C THR A 258 15.88 -4.60 -11.29
N TYR A 259 15.58 -3.30 -11.33
CA TYR A 259 16.50 -2.23 -11.70
C TYR A 259 16.34 -1.01 -10.81
N VAL A 260 17.46 -0.35 -10.50
CA VAL A 260 17.50 0.90 -9.71
C VAL A 260 17.21 2.12 -10.58
N ASP A 261 17.67 2.10 -11.84
CA ASP A 261 17.54 3.21 -12.76
C ASP A 261 16.72 2.81 -13.99
N TRP A 262 15.99 3.78 -14.52
CA TRP A 262 15.25 3.60 -15.76
C TRP A 262 16.20 3.46 -16.96
N ASN A 263 15.98 2.42 -17.75
CA ASN A 263 16.62 2.22 -19.05
C ASN A 263 15.58 1.60 -20.01
N PRO A 264 15.31 2.23 -21.17
CA PRO A 264 14.35 1.68 -22.15
C PRO A 264 14.66 0.25 -22.61
N GLU A 265 15.96 -0.13 -22.66
CA GLU A 265 16.36 -1.49 -23.04
C GLU A 265 15.99 -2.57 -22.01
N LYS A 266 15.67 -2.16 -20.80
CA LYS A 266 15.23 -3.04 -19.71
C LYS A 266 13.70 -3.13 -19.60
N ALA A 267 12.98 -2.32 -20.35
CA ALA A 267 11.54 -2.37 -20.40
C ALA A 267 11.06 -3.71 -20.99
N LYS A 268 9.99 -4.22 -20.43
CA LYS A 268 9.31 -5.44 -20.86
C LYS A 268 7.85 -5.15 -21.18
N LYS A 269 7.07 -6.18 -21.41
CA LYS A 269 5.63 -6.06 -21.61
C LYS A 269 4.95 -5.44 -20.38
N TYR A 270 5.30 -5.88 -19.17
CA TYR A 270 4.80 -5.37 -17.89
C TYR A 270 5.91 -4.70 -17.10
N ASN A 271 5.77 -3.41 -16.80
CA ASN A 271 6.80 -2.62 -16.13
C ASN A 271 6.22 -2.04 -14.84
N PHE A 272 6.67 -2.53 -13.69
CA PHE A 272 6.22 -2.06 -12.39
C PHE A 272 7.16 -0.96 -11.88
N LEU A 273 6.58 0.17 -11.42
CA LEU A 273 7.32 1.32 -10.91
C LEU A 273 6.86 1.66 -9.50
N THR A 274 7.82 1.86 -8.59
CA THR A 274 7.54 2.34 -7.23
C THR A 274 7.67 3.87 -7.16
N SER A 275 7.36 4.46 -5.99
CA SER A 275 7.38 5.92 -5.75
C SER A 275 8.68 6.62 -6.17
N ARG A 276 9.82 5.91 -6.22
CA ARG A 276 11.07 6.44 -6.75
C ARG A 276 10.94 6.98 -8.18
N PHE A 277 9.97 6.46 -8.95
CA PHE A 277 9.74 6.78 -10.37
C PHE A 277 8.52 7.66 -10.61
N PHE A 278 7.82 8.09 -9.56
CA PHE A 278 6.70 9.04 -9.69
C PHE A 278 7.18 10.41 -10.15
N THR A 279 8.40 10.78 -9.72
CA THR A 279 9.04 12.04 -10.08
C THR A 279 10.44 11.78 -10.60
N ALA A 280 11.07 12.80 -11.18
CA ALA A 280 12.52 12.85 -11.42
C ALA A 280 13.09 11.92 -12.52
N VAL A 281 12.28 11.21 -13.28
CA VAL A 281 12.73 10.36 -14.39
C VAL A 281 11.91 10.68 -15.64
N ASP A 282 12.58 10.88 -16.78
CA ASP A 282 11.90 11.01 -18.07
C ASP A 282 11.81 9.64 -18.75
N ILE A 283 10.58 9.20 -19.01
CA ILE A 283 10.29 7.96 -19.73
C ILE A 283 10.02 8.33 -21.19
N ILE A 284 10.99 8.06 -22.04
CA ILE A 284 10.90 8.33 -23.48
C ILE A 284 10.84 6.98 -24.20
N LEU A 285 9.71 6.72 -24.84
CA LEU A 285 9.45 5.49 -25.59
C LEU A 285 9.10 5.83 -27.03
N LYS A 286 9.33 4.89 -27.95
CA LYS A 286 8.93 5.04 -29.37
C LYS A 286 7.41 4.95 -29.53
N GLU A 287 6.78 4.02 -28.81
CA GLU A 287 5.35 3.82 -28.78
C GLU A 287 4.75 4.40 -27.51
N LYS A 288 3.52 4.90 -27.59
CA LYS A 288 2.77 5.34 -26.42
C LYS A 288 2.33 4.12 -25.61
N PRO A 289 2.78 3.99 -24.36
CA PRO A 289 2.41 2.87 -23.51
C PRO A 289 1.00 3.04 -22.94
N ASP A 290 0.47 1.97 -22.40
CA ASP A 290 -0.63 2.03 -21.44
C ASP A 290 -0.07 2.23 -20.03
N VAL A 291 -0.77 3.01 -19.22
CA VAL A 291 -0.39 3.34 -17.85
C VAL A 291 -1.50 2.92 -16.90
N LEU A 292 -1.12 2.14 -15.91
CA LEU A 292 -2.02 1.68 -14.87
C LEU A 292 -1.51 2.17 -13.51
N ILE A 293 -2.39 2.81 -12.76
CA ILE A 293 -2.18 3.14 -11.35
C ILE A 293 -2.93 2.10 -10.53
N VAL A 294 -2.29 1.56 -9.50
CA VAL A 294 -2.91 0.54 -8.64
C VAL A 294 -2.78 0.99 -7.19
N THR A 295 -3.92 1.13 -6.51
CA THR A 295 -3.98 1.49 -5.09
C THR A 295 -4.80 0.47 -4.33
N GLU A 296 -4.25 -0.01 -3.20
CA GLU A 296 -4.83 -1.04 -2.34
C GLU A 296 -4.53 -0.72 -0.86
N PRO A 297 -5.37 0.12 -0.22
CA PRO A 297 -5.15 0.61 1.14
C PRO A 297 -5.20 -0.47 2.22
N TYR A 298 -5.94 -1.56 2.02
CA TYR A 298 -6.02 -2.64 3.01
C TYR A 298 -4.69 -3.41 3.12
N LEU A 299 -3.95 -3.54 2.01
CA LEU A 299 -2.62 -4.15 2.02
C LEU A 299 -1.56 -3.18 2.48
N SER A 300 -1.67 -1.92 2.13
CA SER A 300 -0.70 -0.90 2.55
C SER A 300 -1.12 0.52 2.16
N ASP A 301 -1.15 1.43 3.12
CA ASP A 301 -1.34 2.87 2.88
C ASP A 301 -0.30 3.44 1.92
N PHE A 302 0.90 2.83 1.84
CA PHE A 302 1.95 3.27 0.89
C PHE A 302 1.57 3.07 -0.58
N THR A 303 0.49 2.34 -0.89
CA THR A 303 -0.01 2.21 -2.26
C THR A 303 -0.83 3.41 -2.70
N LEU A 304 -1.33 4.23 -1.77
CA LEU A 304 -2.12 5.42 -2.08
C LEU A 304 -1.30 6.38 -2.94
N MET A 305 -1.96 6.95 -3.94
CA MET A 305 -1.40 7.96 -4.83
C MET A 305 -2.32 9.18 -4.85
N ASP A 306 -1.79 10.31 -4.42
CA ASP A 306 -2.53 11.56 -4.38
C ASP A 306 -2.86 12.04 -5.81
N PRO A 307 -4.14 12.24 -6.17
CA PRO A 307 -4.54 12.78 -7.47
C PRO A 307 -3.90 14.13 -7.79
N HIS A 308 -3.68 15.00 -6.79
CA HIS A 308 -3.14 16.35 -6.96
C HIS A 308 -1.63 16.38 -7.22
N THR A 309 -0.90 15.35 -6.79
CA THR A 309 0.57 15.32 -6.88
C THR A 309 1.07 14.07 -7.58
N ASP A 310 0.97 12.89 -6.94
CA ASP A 310 1.61 11.66 -7.39
C ASP A 310 1.11 11.19 -8.75
N VAL A 311 -0.21 11.26 -8.98
CA VAL A 311 -0.82 10.85 -10.24
C VAL A 311 -0.39 11.77 -11.38
N ILE A 312 -0.50 13.09 -11.20
CA ILE A 312 -0.08 14.09 -12.20
C ILE A 312 1.40 13.91 -12.54
N GLN A 313 2.24 13.77 -11.52
CA GLN A 313 3.68 13.60 -11.68
C GLN A 313 4.03 12.30 -12.41
N SER A 314 3.43 11.18 -12.03
CA SER A 314 3.70 9.86 -12.62
C SER A 314 3.33 9.81 -14.11
N ILE A 315 2.15 10.32 -14.47
CA ILE A 315 1.71 10.40 -15.86
C ILE A 315 2.59 11.37 -16.66
N GLY A 316 3.01 12.46 -16.04
CA GLY A 316 3.90 13.45 -16.63
C GLY A 316 5.31 12.94 -16.99
N ARG A 317 5.71 11.75 -16.52
CA ARG A 317 7.00 11.14 -16.87
C ARG A 317 7.07 10.66 -18.31
N PHE A 318 5.94 10.34 -18.94
CA PHE A 318 5.86 9.86 -20.33
C PHE A 318 5.91 11.04 -21.30
N ARG A 319 7.11 11.43 -21.74
CA ARG A 319 7.33 12.65 -22.53
C ARG A 319 6.66 12.60 -23.92
N ASN A 320 6.52 11.42 -24.51
CA ASN A 320 5.84 11.23 -25.79
C ASN A 320 4.34 10.93 -25.63
N GLY A 321 3.80 11.09 -24.41
CA GLY A 321 2.40 10.79 -24.06
C GLY A 321 2.14 9.31 -23.81
N THR A 322 0.89 9.01 -23.50
CA THR A 322 0.37 7.68 -23.20
C THR A 322 -0.73 7.32 -24.17
N ASN A 323 -1.09 6.04 -24.29
CA ASN A 323 -2.25 5.59 -25.05
C ASN A 323 -3.50 5.55 -24.15
N LEU A 324 -3.45 4.74 -23.09
CA LEU A 324 -4.50 4.62 -22.08
C LEU A 324 -3.92 4.99 -20.72
N ILE A 325 -4.73 5.60 -19.86
CA ILE A 325 -4.44 5.77 -18.45
C ILE A 325 -5.62 5.23 -17.67
N ALA A 326 -5.37 4.28 -16.76
CA ALA A 326 -6.38 3.75 -15.88
C ALA A 326 -5.89 3.73 -14.41
N HIS A 327 -6.82 3.88 -13.48
CA HIS A 327 -6.58 3.74 -12.06
C HIS A 327 -7.47 2.63 -11.50
N VAL A 328 -6.88 1.48 -11.19
CA VAL A 328 -7.52 0.40 -10.44
C VAL A 328 -7.43 0.73 -8.96
N VAL A 329 -8.56 0.95 -8.34
CA VAL A 329 -8.64 1.50 -6.99
C VAL A 329 -9.55 0.67 -6.08
N THR A 330 -9.05 0.42 -4.87
CA THR A 330 -9.84 0.00 -3.72
C THR A 330 -9.95 1.17 -2.75
N VAL A 331 -11.15 1.46 -2.24
CA VAL A 331 -11.41 2.45 -1.20
C VAL A 331 -11.50 1.78 0.16
N ASN A 332 -11.30 2.54 1.24
CA ASN A 332 -11.32 2.01 2.60
C ASN A 332 -12.16 2.92 3.51
N GLU A 333 -13.41 2.52 3.77
CA GLU A 333 -14.36 3.25 4.62
C GLU A 333 -13.90 3.38 6.09
N ASP A 334 -12.88 2.63 6.53
CA ASP A 334 -12.27 2.78 7.85
C ASP A 334 -11.36 4.02 7.94
N PHE A 335 -11.01 4.65 6.82
CA PHE A 335 -10.25 5.90 6.84
C PHE A 335 -11.11 7.05 7.39
N PRO A 336 -10.59 7.84 8.35
CA PRO A 336 -11.35 8.96 8.88
C PRO A 336 -11.48 10.08 7.84
N ILE A 337 -12.68 10.62 7.68
CA ILE A 337 -12.89 11.85 6.91
C ILE A 337 -12.39 13.04 7.73
N ARG A 338 -11.42 13.77 7.22
CA ARG A 338 -10.79 14.90 7.90
C ARG A 338 -10.84 16.16 7.04
N THR A 339 -11.05 17.30 7.68
CA THR A 339 -10.94 18.62 7.05
C THR A 339 -9.65 19.31 7.48
N VAL A 340 -9.22 20.30 6.71
CA VAL A 340 -8.04 21.13 7.06
C VAL A 340 -8.20 21.78 8.43
N GLU A 341 -9.41 22.28 8.72
CA GLU A 341 -9.75 22.91 10.01
C GLU A 341 -9.63 21.89 11.15
N GLY A 342 -10.23 20.71 11.00
CA GLY A 342 -10.15 19.64 12.01
C GLY A 342 -8.71 19.15 12.26
N ILE A 343 -7.87 19.12 11.22
CA ILE A 343 -6.43 18.77 11.36
C ILE A 343 -5.70 19.89 12.12
N ASN A 344 -6.01 21.17 11.86
CA ASN A 344 -5.41 22.28 12.58
C ASN A 344 -5.82 22.30 14.06
N GLU A 345 -7.08 21.98 14.36
CA GLU A 345 -7.56 21.82 15.75
C GLU A 345 -6.84 20.66 16.45
N TYR A 346 -6.64 19.53 15.75
CA TYR A 346 -5.84 18.42 16.26
C TYR A 346 -4.40 18.85 16.60
N PHE A 347 -3.73 19.58 15.71
CA PHE A 347 -2.38 20.08 15.97
C PHE A 347 -2.33 21.00 17.19
N ASN A 348 -3.30 21.91 17.34
CA ASN A 348 -3.37 22.79 18.49
C ASN A 348 -3.54 21.99 19.80
N GLY A 349 -4.44 21.01 19.81
CA GLY A 349 -4.63 20.13 20.96
C GLY A 349 -3.40 19.30 21.30
N ALA A 350 -2.77 18.69 20.28
CA ALA A 350 -1.54 17.89 20.45
C ALA A 350 -0.37 18.74 20.95
N LYS A 351 -0.21 19.96 20.44
CA LYS A 351 0.78 20.94 20.89
C LYS A 351 0.57 21.33 22.35
N MET A 352 -0.67 21.67 22.73
CA MET A 352 -1.01 22.01 24.12
C MET A 352 -0.69 20.86 25.09
N ALA A 353 -1.00 19.62 24.71
CA ALA A 353 -0.66 18.46 25.52
C ALA A 353 0.85 18.31 25.69
N TYR A 354 1.61 18.44 24.60
CA TYR A 354 3.07 18.38 24.63
C TYR A 354 3.68 19.48 25.52
N GLU A 355 3.33 20.74 25.31
CA GLU A 355 3.83 21.90 26.09
C GLU A 355 3.51 21.76 27.59
N THR A 356 2.35 21.19 27.94
CA THR A 356 1.96 20.92 29.31
C THR A 356 2.90 19.91 29.98
N VAL A 357 3.14 18.77 29.32
CA VAL A 357 4.03 17.72 29.85
C VAL A 357 5.49 18.19 29.87
N GLU A 358 5.93 18.94 28.86
CA GLU A 358 7.28 19.55 28.81
C GLU A 358 7.51 20.54 29.93
N SER A 359 6.52 21.37 30.26
CA SER A 359 6.57 22.28 31.40
C SER A 359 6.73 21.51 32.73
N LEU A 360 5.98 20.42 32.93
CA LEU A 360 6.10 19.55 34.08
C LEU A 360 7.48 18.86 34.14
N TYR A 361 7.98 18.37 33.00
CA TYR A 361 9.31 17.78 32.88
C TYR A 361 10.40 18.78 33.30
N SER A 362 10.33 20.01 32.82
CA SER A 362 11.28 21.07 33.11
C SER A 362 11.26 21.54 34.57
N ALA A 363 10.07 21.56 35.20
CA ALA A 363 9.89 21.95 36.60
C ALA A 363 10.23 20.85 37.60
N THR A 364 10.30 19.59 37.17
CA THR A 364 10.50 18.43 38.07
C THR A 364 11.97 18.21 38.41
N THR A 365 12.28 18.07 39.70
CA THR A 365 13.63 17.82 40.22
C THR A 365 13.92 16.35 40.51
N SER A 366 12.91 15.51 40.71
CA SER A 366 13.05 14.07 40.91
C SER A 366 13.45 13.36 39.62
N GLU A 367 14.51 12.56 39.65
CA GLU A 367 15.02 11.85 38.48
C GLU A 367 14.02 10.81 37.95
N GLU A 368 13.35 10.08 38.83
CA GLU A 368 12.34 9.09 38.46
C GLU A 368 11.12 9.74 37.84
N ALA A 369 10.66 10.87 38.39
CA ALA A 369 9.54 11.60 37.83
C ALA A 369 9.89 12.25 36.47
N ARG A 370 11.13 12.73 36.31
CA ARG A 370 11.62 13.23 35.02
C ARG A 370 11.66 12.12 33.97
N ARG A 371 12.11 10.92 34.34
CA ARG A 371 12.09 9.77 33.42
C ARG A 371 10.67 9.43 32.95
N ALA A 372 9.71 9.35 33.87
CA ALA A 372 8.31 9.09 33.53
C ALA A 372 7.69 10.18 32.62
N LEU A 373 8.03 11.45 32.87
CA LEU A 373 7.57 12.56 32.03
C LEU A 373 8.24 12.55 30.64
N HIS A 374 9.52 12.15 30.56
CA HIS A 374 10.22 11.98 29.30
C HIS A 374 9.57 10.86 28.47
N ASP A 375 9.31 9.69 29.08
CA ASP A 375 8.62 8.57 28.42
C ASP A 375 7.22 9.01 27.93
N ALA A 376 6.52 9.83 28.70
CA ALA A 376 5.24 10.39 28.29
C ALA A 376 5.37 11.36 27.10
N LEU A 377 6.37 12.24 27.08
CA LEU A 377 6.65 13.13 25.93
C LEU A 377 6.93 12.35 24.66
N GLU A 378 7.70 11.26 24.75
CA GLU A 378 8.00 10.40 23.59
C GLU A 378 6.75 9.74 22.99
N GLN A 379 5.71 9.49 23.81
CA GLN A 379 4.44 8.89 23.37
C GLN A 379 3.46 9.90 22.77
N LEU A 380 3.67 11.21 22.97
CA LEU A 380 2.77 12.22 22.41
C LEU A 380 2.98 12.35 20.90
N SER A 381 1.88 12.39 20.16
CA SER A 381 1.90 12.50 18.70
C SER A 381 2.63 13.77 18.21
N PHE A 382 2.58 14.87 18.97
CA PHE A 382 3.28 16.10 18.62
C PHE A 382 4.81 15.97 18.70
N ASN A 383 5.34 15.02 19.48
CA ASN A 383 6.78 14.75 19.52
C ASN A 383 7.36 14.38 18.14
N GLY A 384 6.62 13.62 17.34
CA GLY A 384 6.98 13.31 15.95
C GLY A 384 6.99 14.53 15.01
N MET A 385 6.38 15.64 15.44
CA MET A 385 6.30 16.91 14.69
C MET A 385 7.32 17.96 15.17
N ILE A 386 8.30 17.55 15.97
CA ILE A 386 9.34 18.43 16.51
C ILE A 386 10.71 18.00 15.95
N THR A 387 11.51 18.99 15.57
CA THR A 387 12.91 18.81 15.18
C THR A 387 13.75 19.83 15.92
N ASN A 388 14.79 19.38 16.64
CA ASN A 388 15.66 20.24 17.47
C ASN A 388 14.90 21.11 18.47
N GLY A 389 13.84 20.56 19.10
CA GLY A 389 13.01 21.25 20.11
C GLY A 389 12.08 22.33 19.55
N LYS A 390 11.89 22.39 18.22
CA LYS A 390 10.97 23.33 17.56
C LYS A 390 9.99 22.59 16.68
N PRO A 391 8.75 23.12 16.50
CA PRO A 391 7.81 22.58 15.55
C PRO A 391 8.41 22.49 14.14
N ASP A 392 8.32 21.31 13.54
CA ASP A 392 8.73 21.07 12.16
C ASP A 392 7.51 21.21 11.24
N HIS A 393 7.42 22.33 10.56
CA HIS A 393 6.29 22.66 9.71
C HIS A 393 6.13 21.68 8.55
N PHE A 394 7.22 21.13 8.01
CA PHE A 394 7.14 20.18 6.91
C PHE A 394 6.63 18.81 7.37
N LYS A 395 6.98 18.35 8.58
CA LYS A 395 6.36 17.17 9.19
C LYS A 395 4.87 17.35 9.47
N MET A 396 4.47 18.55 9.93
CA MET A 396 3.06 18.89 10.11
C MET A 396 2.31 18.93 8.77
N ASP A 397 2.93 19.51 7.74
CA ASP A 397 2.37 19.56 6.38
C ASP A 397 2.27 18.16 5.76
N ASN A 398 3.26 17.28 6.00
CA ASN A 398 3.22 15.87 5.58
C ASN A 398 2.05 15.13 6.24
N TYR A 399 1.88 15.27 7.56
CA TYR A 399 0.73 14.68 8.26
C TYR A 399 -0.61 15.18 7.69
N ARG A 400 -0.69 16.49 7.39
CA ARG A 400 -1.91 17.09 6.80
C ARG A 400 -2.18 16.49 5.42
N ASP A 401 -1.17 16.42 4.60
CA ASP A 401 -1.24 15.85 3.25
C ASP A 401 -1.67 14.38 3.29
N ASP A 402 -1.02 13.54 4.09
CA ASP A 402 -1.37 12.12 4.27
C ASP A 402 -2.82 11.94 4.77
N ALA A 403 -3.25 12.76 5.73
CA ALA A 403 -4.61 12.72 6.26
C ALA A 403 -5.67 13.09 5.20
N LEU A 404 -5.39 14.07 4.33
CA LEU A 404 -6.28 14.45 3.24
C LEU A 404 -6.29 13.44 2.11
N VAL A 405 -5.14 12.84 1.78
CA VAL A 405 -5.07 11.74 0.82
C VAL A 405 -5.90 10.56 1.32
N LYS A 406 -5.76 10.14 2.58
CA LYS A 406 -6.60 9.09 3.18
C LYS A 406 -8.08 9.42 3.16
N THR A 407 -8.44 10.68 3.41
CA THR A 407 -9.83 11.15 3.28
C THR A 407 -10.36 10.94 1.86
N ALA A 408 -9.56 11.25 0.84
CA ALA A 408 -9.98 11.04 -0.56
C ALA A 408 -10.23 9.54 -0.88
N TYR A 409 -9.54 8.62 -0.22
CA TYR A 409 -9.73 7.18 -0.40
C TYR A 409 -10.72 6.55 0.60
N HIS A 410 -11.48 7.35 1.35
CA HIS A 410 -12.54 6.83 2.21
C HIS A 410 -13.64 6.16 1.36
N ASP A 411 -14.11 6.82 0.31
CA ASP A 411 -15.09 6.31 -0.63
C ASP A 411 -14.82 6.81 -2.07
N MET A 412 -15.59 6.32 -3.02
CA MET A 412 -15.42 6.68 -4.43
C MET A 412 -15.84 8.11 -4.74
N ASP A 413 -16.84 8.66 -4.06
CA ASP A 413 -17.33 10.02 -4.31
C ASP A 413 -16.26 11.04 -3.90
N LEU A 414 -15.61 10.83 -2.75
CA LEU A 414 -14.50 11.67 -2.29
C LEU A 414 -13.28 11.55 -3.21
N LEU A 415 -12.98 10.35 -3.72
CA LEU A 415 -11.87 10.17 -4.65
C LEU A 415 -12.14 10.86 -6.00
N ILE A 416 -13.35 10.72 -6.54
CA ILE A 416 -13.77 11.40 -7.78
C ILE A 416 -13.69 12.92 -7.58
N ALA A 417 -14.21 13.45 -6.47
CA ALA A 417 -14.12 14.87 -6.16
C ALA A 417 -12.66 15.36 -6.04
N ALA A 418 -11.76 14.55 -5.47
CA ALA A 418 -10.33 14.87 -5.44
C ALA A 418 -9.74 14.96 -6.85
N TYR A 419 -10.05 14.02 -7.74
CA TYR A 419 -9.62 14.09 -9.14
C TYR A 419 -10.18 15.31 -9.88
N GLU A 420 -11.47 15.58 -9.75
CA GLU A 420 -12.13 16.74 -10.39
C GLU A 420 -11.51 18.06 -9.95
N SER A 421 -11.19 18.19 -8.66
CA SER A 421 -10.60 19.41 -8.10
C SER A 421 -9.20 19.71 -8.63
N THR A 422 -8.49 18.71 -9.22
CA THR A 422 -7.18 18.93 -9.88
C THR A 422 -7.30 19.77 -11.15
N GLY A 423 -8.43 19.70 -11.86
CA GLY A 423 -8.61 20.27 -13.18
C GLY A 423 -7.71 19.66 -14.28
N SER A 424 -7.00 18.57 -14.00
CA SER A 424 -5.97 17.97 -14.87
C SER A 424 -6.45 16.76 -15.65
N PHE A 425 -7.65 16.25 -15.34
CA PHE A 425 -8.18 15.01 -15.90
C PHE A 425 -9.59 15.17 -16.46
N ASN A 426 -9.88 14.42 -17.53
CA ASN A 426 -11.23 14.05 -17.95
C ASN A 426 -11.49 12.65 -17.37
N LEU A 427 -12.46 12.52 -16.48
CA LEU A 427 -12.73 11.27 -15.77
C LEU A 427 -13.70 10.39 -16.56
N HIS A 428 -13.34 9.12 -16.71
CA HIS A 428 -14.19 8.05 -17.20
C HIS A 428 -14.38 7.04 -16.07
N ILE A 429 -15.58 7.03 -15.47
CA ILE A 429 -15.88 6.11 -14.37
C ILE A 429 -16.39 4.81 -14.98
N GLU A 430 -15.62 3.75 -14.79
CA GLU A 430 -15.96 2.43 -15.31
C GLU A 430 -16.92 1.67 -14.38
N THR A 431 -17.56 0.64 -14.91
CA THR A 431 -18.37 -0.25 -14.09
C THR A 431 -17.50 -0.92 -13.04
N PRO A 432 -17.90 -0.90 -11.73
CA PRO A 432 -17.11 -1.52 -10.68
C PRO A 432 -16.89 -3.02 -10.88
N HIS A 433 -15.65 -3.47 -10.71
CA HIS A 433 -15.28 -4.89 -10.72
C HIS A 433 -15.29 -5.41 -9.27
N LEU A 434 -16.48 -5.81 -8.79
CA LEU A 434 -16.67 -6.32 -7.43
C LEU A 434 -16.76 -7.84 -7.44
N TYR A 435 -15.97 -8.47 -6.59
CA TYR A 435 -15.85 -9.91 -6.45
C TYR A 435 -16.36 -10.36 -5.08
N ALA A 436 -16.87 -11.57 -4.98
CA ALA A 436 -17.43 -12.13 -3.75
C ALA A 436 -16.36 -12.37 -2.66
N TYR A 437 -15.09 -12.47 -3.05
CA TYR A 437 -13.95 -12.60 -2.15
C TYR A 437 -12.94 -11.47 -2.43
N GLY A 438 -12.92 -10.47 -1.58
CA GLY A 438 -12.10 -9.29 -1.74
C GLY A 438 -10.76 -9.37 -1.02
N ASP A 439 -9.90 -8.36 -1.27
CA ASP A 439 -8.60 -8.23 -0.62
C ASP A 439 -8.72 -8.04 0.90
N TYR A 440 -9.76 -7.34 1.36
CA TYR A 440 -10.04 -7.13 2.77
C TYR A 440 -10.34 -8.45 3.51
N GLU A 441 -11.20 -9.30 2.95
CA GLU A 441 -11.54 -10.61 3.52
C GLU A 441 -10.30 -11.51 3.57
N ARG A 442 -9.49 -11.51 2.50
CA ARG A 442 -8.25 -12.27 2.43
C ARG A 442 -7.26 -11.84 3.52
N LEU A 443 -7.03 -10.55 3.70
CA LEU A 443 -6.17 -10.03 4.75
C LEU A 443 -6.67 -10.35 6.16
N LYS A 444 -7.99 -10.30 6.35
CA LYS A 444 -8.60 -10.72 7.60
C LYS A 444 -8.27 -12.17 7.94
N LEU A 445 -8.23 -13.05 6.95
CA LEU A 445 -7.86 -14.46 7.15
C LEU A 445 -6.38 -14.67 7.41
N GLU A 446 -5.52 -13.94 6.71
CA GLU A 446 -4.06 -14.04 6.84
C GLU A 446 -3.54 -13.49 8.17
N ASN A 447 -4.32 -12.63 8.85
CA ASN A 447 -3.88 -11.95 10.05
C ASN A 447 -3.62 -12.94 11.21
N ALA A 448 -2.35 -13.15 11.56
CA ALA A 448 -1.88 -14.18 12.49
C ALA A 448 -2.37 -13.98 13.95
N SER A 449 -2.84 -12.79 14.32
CA SER A 449 -3.29 -12.47 15.69
C SER A 449 -4.65 -13.07 16.07
N LYS A 450 -5.39 -13.66 15.10
CA LYS A 450 -6.72 -14.22 15.36
C LYS A 450 -6.66 -15.67 15.83
N SER A 451 -7.54 -16.00 16.77
CA SER A 451 -7.71 -17.39 17.19
C SER A 451 -8.21 -18.26 16.03
N ILE A 452 -7.87 -19.55 16.04
CA ILE A 452 -8.35 -20.53 15.04
C ILE A 452 -9.89 -20.48 14.93
N LYS A 453 -10.58 -20.28 16.05
CA LYS A 453 -12.04 -20.14 16.07
C LYS A 453 -12.53 -18.93 15.27
N GLN A 454 -11.86 -17.77 15.41
CA GLN A 454 -12.21 -16.55 14.68
C GLN A 454 -11.93 -16.70 13.18
N LYS A 455 -10.80 -17.31 12.80
CA LYS A 455 -10.50 -17.62 11.39
C LYS A 455 -11.57 -18.52 10.77
N ARG A 456 -11.96 -19.57 11.46
CA ARG A 456 -13.03 -20.49 10.99
C ARG A 456 -14.37 -19.80 10.84
N LYS A 457 -14.72 -18.92 11.78
CA LYS A 457 -15.94 -18.11 11.66
C LYS A 457 -15.93 -17.29 10.37
N GLN A 458 -14.84 -16.60 10.09
CA GLN A 458 -14.71 -15.80 8.87
C GLN A 458 -14.75 -16.63 7.59
N ILE A 459 -14.08 -17.79 7.56
CA ILE A 459 -14.14 -18.70 6.40
C ILE A 459 -15.58 -19.12 6.13
N VAL A 460 -16.34 -19.47 7.17
CA VAL A 460 -17.75 -19.87 7.04
C VAL A 460 -18.64 -18.72 6.53
N GLU A 461 -18.37 -17.48 6.96
CA GLU A 461 -19.06 -16.28 6.46
C GLU A 461 -18.75 -16.04 4.97
N ILE A 462 -17.50 -16.18 4.56
CA ILE A 462 -17.08 -16.05 3.15
C ILE A 462 -17.72 -17.15 2.29
N LEU A 463 -17.72 -18.41 2.77
CA LEU A 463 -18.36 -19.53 2.06
C LEU A 463 -19.86 -19.30 1.84
N ASP A 464 -20.54 -18.73 2.81
CA ASP A 464 -21.95 -18.37 2.70
C ASP A 464 -22.20 -17.31 1.60
N THR A 465 -21.29 -16.37 1.46
CA THR A 465 -21.32 -15.37 0.38
C THR A 465 -21.00 -16.00 -0.99
N LEU A 466 -20.02 -16.91 -1.05
CA LEU A 466 -19.64 -17.61 -2.28
C LEU A 466 -20.74 -18.52 -2.83
N GLU A 467 -21.65 -19.01 -1.98
CA GLU A 467 -22.81 -19.79 -2.44
C GLU A 467 -23.74 -19.00 -3.38
N ILE A 468 -23.72 -17.68 -3.32
CA ILE A 468 -24.55 -16.77 -4.13
C ILE A 468 -23.91 -16.49 -5.51
N VAL A 469 -22.64 -16.86 -5.69
CA VAL A 469 -21.89 -16.58 -6.93
C VAL A 469 -22.18 -17.64 -7.99
N ASP A 470 -22.59 -17.21 -9.18
CA ASP A 470 -22.91 -18.08 -10.31
C ASP A 470 -21.67 -18.48 -11.16
N ASP A 471 -20.54 -17.76 -11.02
CA ASP A 471 -19.30 -18.03 -11.76
C ASP A 471 -18.54 -19.20 -11.14
N THR A 472 -18.70 -20.40 -11.70
CA THR A 472 -18.11 -21.63 -11.20
C THR A 472 -16.57 -21.61 -11.23
N PRO A 473 -15.87 -21.18 -12.31
CA PRO A 473 -14.40 -21.14 -12.31
C PRO A 473 -13.83 -20.22 -11.23
N LEU A 474 -14.41 -19.03 -11.05
CA LEU A 474 -13.99 -18.08 -10.03
C LEU A 474 -14.27 -18.58 -8.61
N LYS A 475 -15.44 -19.19 -8.42
CA LYS A 475 -15.82 -19.83 -7.15
C LYS A 475 -14.84 -20.94 -6.77
N ASP A 476 -14.47 -21.81 -7.71
CA ASP A 476 -13.53 -22.89 -7.47
C ASP A 476 -12.13 -22.38 -7.10
N GLU A 477 -11.68 -21.29 -7.72
CA GLU A 477 -10.40 -20.65 -7.38
C GLU A 477 -10.40 -20.12 -5.94
N TYR A 478 -11.45 -19.42 -5.54
CA TYR A 478 -11.59 -18.92 -4.17
C TYR A 478 -11.72 -20.04 -3.15
N LEU A 479 -12.40 -21.13 -3.48
CA LEU A 479 -12.49 -22.31 -2.62
C LEU A 479 -11.13 -22.95 -2.38
N GLU A 480 -10.28 -23.05 -3.40
CA GLU A 480 -8.92 -23.56 -3.24
C GLU A 480 -8.06 -22.62 -2.37
N GLU A 481 -8.20 -21.29 -2.52
CA GLU A 481 -7.52 -20.35 -1.61
C GLU A 481 -7.96 -20.56 -0.16
N LEU A 482 -9.26 -20.66 0.12
CA LEU A 482 -9.77 -20.92 1.46
C LEU A 482 -9.32 -22.27 2.02
N ARG A 483 -9.21 -23.32 1.16
CA ARG A 483 -8.67 -24.62 1.55
C ARG A 483 -7.20 -24.57 1.94
N THR A 484 -6.42 -23.66 1.37
CA THR A 484 -5.01 -23.47 1.80
C THR A 484 -4.91 -22.89 3.21
N VAL A 485 -5.92 -22.13 3.66
CA VAL A 485 -5.96 -21.54 5.01
C VAL A 485 -6.45 -22.54 6.06
N ASP A 486 -7.60 -23.19 5.84
CA ASP A 486 -8.16 -24.26 6.72
C ASP A 486 -9.06 -25.19 5.90
N ARG A 487 -8.46 -26.20 5.29
CA ARG A 487 -9.17 -27.21 4.48
C ARG A 487 -10.29 -27.90 5.26
N PHE A 488 -10.04 -28.18 6.53
CA PHE A 488 -11.00 -28.88 7.37
C PHE A 488 -12.35 -28.15 7.46
N ILE A 489 -12.32 -26.83 7.70
CA ILE A 489 -13.57 -26.07 7.88
C ILE A 489 -14.32 -25.90 6.55
N VAL A 490 -13.59 -25.77 5.42
CA VAL A 490 -14.20 -25.70 4.09
C VAL A 490 -14.92 -27.00 3.76
N ASP A 491 -14.26 -28.15 3.93
CA ASP A 491 -14.87 -29.45 3.67
C ASP A 491 -16.04 -29.71 4.63
N ALA A 492 -15.95 -29.28 5.90
CA ALA A 492 -17.02 -29.37 6.85
C ALA A 492 -18.24 -28.53 6.46
N TYR A 493 -18.05 -27.33 5.93
CA TYR A 493 -19.14 -26.44 5.51
C TYR A 493 -20.02 -27.13 4.45
N TYR A 494 -19.43 -27.70 3.41
CA TYR A 494 -20.17 -28.39 2.37
C TYR A 494 -20.80 -29.69 2.84
N LYS A 495 -20.25 -30.32 3.88
CA LYS A 495 -20.75 -31.61 4.36
C LYS A 495 -21.88 -31.47 5.38
N VAL A 496 -21.74 -30.58 6.36
CA VAL A 496 -22.69 -30.45 7.48
C VAL A 496 -23.41 -29.11 7.54
N GLY A 497 -22.94 -28.11 6.81
CA GLY A 497 -23.54 -26.77 6.70
C GLY A 497 -23.20 -25.83 7.86
N LYS A 498 -23.42 -24.53 7.61
CA LYS A 498 -23.14 -23.42 8.53
C LYS A 498 -23.72 -23.62 9.93
N LYS A 499 -25.03 -23.95 10.02
CA LYS A 499 -25.75 -24.08 11.31
C LYS A 499 -25.11 -25.10 12.25
N VAL A 500 -24.65 -26.23 11.72
CA VAL A 500 -24.02 -27.29 12.52
C VAL A 500 -22.64 -26.86 12.99
N ILE A 501 -21.88 -26.17 12.15
CA ILE A 501 -20.55 -25.63 12.50
C ILE A 501 -20.68 -24.58 13.61
N GLU A 502 -21.63 -23.66 13.51
CA GLU A 502 -21.92 -22.63 14.52
C GLU A 502 -22.30 -23.27 15.86
N ALA A 503 -23.24 -24.21 15.84
CA ALA A 503 -23.66 -24.97 17.04
C ALA A 503 -22.52 -25.75 17.69
N SER A 504 -21.55 -26.20 16.88
CA SER A 504 -20.32 -26.88 17.33
C SER A 504 -19.27 -25.91 17.91
N GLY A 505 -19.53 -24.59 17.88
CA GLY A 505 -18.62 -23.55 18.35
C GLY A 505 -17.28 -23.53 17.59
N TYR A 506 -17.29 -23.95 16.30
CA TYR A 506 -16.11 -24.02 15.41
C TYR A 506 -14.99 -24.96 15.89
N ARG A 507 -15.31 -25.92 16.78
CA ARG A 507 -14.34 -26.87 17.36
C ARG A 507 -14.24 -28.12 16.49
N VAL A 508 -13.00 -28.63 16.29
CA VAL A 508 -12.73 -29.79 15.43
C VAL A 508 -13.54 -31.01 15.83
N LYS A 509 -13.47 -31.39 17.11
CA LYS A 509 -14.09 -32.64 17.57
C LYS A 509 -15.61 -32.71 17.35
N PRO A 510 -16.41 -31.72 17.77
CA PRO A 510 -17.86 -31.75 17.50
C PRO A 510 -18.20 -31.71 16.01
N ILE A 511 -17.42 -30.94 15.21
CA ILE A 511 -17.63 -30.88 13.76
C ILE A 511 -17.33 -32.25 13.12
N THR A 512 -16.21 -32.88 13.48
CA THR A 512 -15.85 -34.21 12.97
C THR A 512 -16.92 -35.24 13.32
N GLU A 513 -17.42 -35.20 14.54
CA GLU A 513 -18.53 -36.08 14.98
C GLU A 513 -19.79 -35.86 14.12
N ALA A 514 -20.12 -34.60 13.83
CA ALA A 514 -21.25 -34.27 12.95
C ALA A 514 -21.03 -34.72 11.51
N MET A 515 -19.81 -34.57 10.98
CA MET A 515 -19.45 -35.04 9.62
C MET A 515 -19.57 -36.56 9.50
N ILE A 516 -19.07 -37.30 10.48
CA ILE A 516 -19.18 -38.76 10.55
C ILE A 516 -20.63 -39.17 10.61
N LEU A 517 -21.44 -38.53 11.51
CA LEU A 517 -22.85 -38.82 11.62
C LEU A 517 -23.58 -38.60 10.29
N LYS A 518 -23.25 -37.54 9.55
CA LYS A 518 -23.82 -37.27 8.24
C LYS A 518 -23.47 -38.36 7.22
N ASP A 519 -22.23 -38.88 7.21
CA ASP A 519 -21.84 -40.01 6.35
C ASP A 519 -22.68 -41.28 6.68
N TYR A 520 -22.84 -41.61 7.95
CA TYR A 520 -23.66 -42.73 8.37
C TYR A 520 -25.13 -42.58 7.99
N GLN A 521 -25.68 -41.36 8.18
CA GLN A 521 -27.06 -41.08 7.79
C GLN A 521 -27.28 -41.21 6.27
N THR A 522 -26.31 -40.78 5.48
CA THR A 522 -26.39 -40.88 4.02
C THR A 522 -26.30 -42.34 3.53
N GLN A 523 -25.43 -43.15 4.14
CA GLN A 523 -25.27 -44.58 3.80
C GLN A 523 -26.42 -45.44 4.33
N ALA A 524 -27.06 -45.06 5.44
CA ALA A 524 -27.99 -45.88 6.18
C ALA A 524 -29.47 -45.73 5.77
N ASN A 525 -29.80 -45.14 4.61
CA ASN A 525 -31.20 -44.75 4.36
C ASN A 525 -31.86 -44.05 5.55
N GLY A 526 -31.10 -43.20 6.22
CA GLY A 526 -31.36 -42.24 7.32
C GLY A 526 -32.37 -42.64 8.38
N ILE A 527 -33.62 -42.79 8.01
CA ILE A 527 -34.73 -42.98 8.92
C ILE A 527 -34.81 -44.43 9.51
N GLU A 528 -34.46 -45.45 8.73
CA GLU A 528 -34.57 -46.85 9.20
C GLU A 528 -33.49 -47.20 10.20
N MET A 529 -32.22 -46.80 9.98
CA MET A 529 -31.17 -47.03 10.97
C MET A 529 -31.43 -46.31 12.28
N VAL A 530 -31.93 -45.06 12.24
CA VAL A 530 -32.31 -44.31 13.43
C VAL A 530 -33.44 -45.03 14.20
N LYS A 531 -34.46 -45.52 13.50
CA LYS A 531 -35.57 -46.29 14.13
C LYS A 531 -35.04 -47.56 14.78
N LEU A 532 -34.22 -48.34 14.09
CA LEU A 532 -33.66 -49.59 14.60
C LEU A 532 -32.71 -49.34 15.79
N LEU A 533 -31.89 -48.30 15.77
CA LEU A 533 -31.04 -47.94 16.90
C LEU A 533 -31.86 -47.51 18.12
N LYS A 534 -32.92 -46.72 17.93
CA LYS A 534 -33.84 -46.31 19.04
C LYS A 534 -34.63 -47.48 19.59
N ASN A 535 -34.95 -48.45 18.79
CA ASN A 535 -35.61 -49.68 19.24
C ASN A 535 -34.67 -50.61 20.02
N SER A 536 -33.38 -50.64 19.67
CA SER A 536 -32.39 -51.52 20.31
C SER A 536 -31.76 -50.90 21.56
N PHE A 537 -31.61 -49.55 21.60
CA PHE A 537 -30.91 -48.86 22.68
C PHE A 537 -31.79 -47.76 23.32
N HIS A 538 -32.14 -47.97 24.58
CA HIS A 538 -33.06 -47.08 25.30
C HIS A 538 -32.30 -46.16 26.26
N ILE A 539 -32.72 -44.89 26.34
CA ILE A 539 -32.16 -43.91 27.28
C ILE A 539 -32.32 -44.39 28.71
N GLY A 540 -31.29 -44.27 29.53
CA GLY A 540 -31.25 -44.73 30.93
C GLY A 540 -30.84 -46.19 31.10
N GLN A 541 -30.94 -47.02 30.09
CA GLN A 541 -30.57 -48.45 30.13
C GLN A 541 -29.04 -48.67 30.07
N ARG A 542 -28.59 -49.82 30.58
CA ARG A 542 -27.20 -50.25 30.60
C ARG A 542 -27.02 -51.49 29.71
N TYR A 543 -26.04 -51.47 28.85
CA TYR A 543 -25.73 -52.57 27.92
C TYR A 543 -24.25 -52.93 28.01
N THR A 544 -23.92 -54.23 28.02
CA THR A 544 -22.52 -54.68 28.01
C THR A 544 -21.83 -54.31 26.67
N LEU A 545 -20.51 -54.08 26.69
CA LEU A 545 -19.78 -53.77 25.45
C LEU A 545 -19.97 -54.85 24.38
N LYS A 546 -20.08 -56.11 24.79
CA LYS A 546 -20.34 -57.22 23.87
C LYS A 546 -21.71 -57.06 23.20
N PHE A 547 -22.77 -56.85 23.98
CA PHE A 547 -24.11 -56.66 23.43
C PHE A 547 -24.16 -55.47 22.47
N VAL A 548 -23.57 -54.35 22.85
CA VAL A 548 -23.53 -53.14 22.00
C VAL A 548 -22.87 -53.43 20.66
N LYS A 549 -21.73 -54.11 20.69
CA LYS A 549 -21.01 -54.46 19.47
C LYS A 549 -21.83 -55.41 18.58
N ASP A 550 -22.34 -56.52 19.17
CA ASP A 550 -23.04 -57.55 18.41
C ASP A 550 -24.34 -56.98 17.81
N GLU A 551 -25.05 -56.13 18.54
CA GLU A 551 -26.27 -55.47 18.06
C GLU A 551 -26.00 -54.45 16.95
N LEU A 552 -24.94 -53.64 17.07
CA LEU A 552 -24.54 -52.72 15.99
C LEU A 552 -24.15 -53.50 14.70
N VAL A 553 -23.38 -54.57 14.84
CA VAL A 553 -23.04 -55.43 13.69
C VAL A 553 -24.28 -55.98 13.03
N ARG A 554 -25.27 -56.45 13.84
CA ARG A 554 -26.56 -56.96 13.34
C ARG A 554 -27.33 -55.89 12.57
N LEU A 555 -27.43 -54.67 13.12
CA LEU A 555 -28.14 -53.55 12.48
C LEU A 555 -27.53 -53.11 11.18
N TYR A 556 -26.18 -52.99 11.13
CA TYR A 556 -25.45 -52.64 9.92
C TYR A 556 -25.63 -53.72 8.82
N ALA A 557 -25.57 -55.03 9.20
CA ALA A 557 -25.81 -56.13 8.28
C ALA A 557 -27.22 -56.16 7.74
N LEU A 558 -28.25 -55.87 8.62
CA LEU A 558 -29.65 -55.84 8.24
C LEU A 558 -29.95 -54.80 7.16
N LEU A 559 -29.27 -53.69 7.21
CA LEU A 559 -29.42 -52.57 6.25
C LEU A 559 -28.44 -52.61 5.10
N GLY A 560 -27.54 -53.59 5.06
CA GLY A 560 -26.50 -53.69 4.03
C GLY A 560 -25.46 -52.56 4.06
N ILE A 561 -25.26 -51.91 5.23
CA ILE A 561 -24.36 -50.78 5.35
C ILE A 561 -22.93 -51.23 5.60
N THR A 562 -22.01 -50.76 4.79
CA THR A 562 -20.56 -50.92 4.98
C THR A 562 -19.98 -49.69 5.66
N PRO A 563 -19.28 -49.80 6.81
CA PRO A 563 -18.61 -48.66 7.43
C PRO A 563 -17.61 -48.02 6.50
N PRO A 564 -17.49 -46.69 6.49
CA PRO A 564 -16.48 -46.01 5.68
C PRO A 564 -15.06 -46.42 6.10
N ASP A 565 -14.12 -46.41 5.16
CA ASP A 565 -12.68 -46.64 5.36
C ASP A 565 -12.30 -47.98 6.05
N HIS A 566 -13.10 -49.05 5.86
CA HIS A 566 -12.89 -50.35 6.50
C HIS A 566 -12.83 -50.31 8.04
N GLU A 567 -13.42 -49.30 8.67
CA GLU A 567 -13.54 -49.22 10.12
C GLU A 567 -14.28 -50.41 10.68
N LYS A 568 -13.67 -51.11 11.63
CA LYS A 568 -14.34 -52.22 12.33
C LYS A 568 -15.43 -51.69 13.24
N ILE A 569 -16.66 -52.21 13.12
CA ILE A 569 -17.73 -51.92 14.06
C ILE A 569 -17.35 -52.44 15.45
N THR A 570 -17.25 -51.52 16.40
CA THR A 570 -16.90 -51.82 17.78
C THR A 570 -18.01 -51.30 18.72
N ALA A 571 -17.97 -51.65 19.99
CA ALA A 571 -18.91 -51.10 20.96
C ALA A 571 -18.79 -49.56 21.07
N GLN A 572 -17.60 -48.99 20.77
CA GLN A 572 -17.40 -47.53 20.79
C GLN A 572 -18.16 -46.82 19.66
N THR A 573 -18.53 -47.52 18.60
CA THR A 573 -19.31 -47.01 17.47
C THR A 573 -20.64 -46.43 17.93
N ILE A 574 -21.23 -46.94 19.06
CA ILE A 574 -22.47 -46.43 19.63
C ILE A 574 -22.37 -44.93 20.02
N ARG A 575 -21.17 -44.43 20.35
CA ARG A 575 -20.94 -43.02 20.69
C ARG A 575 -21.20 -42.07 19.52
N LYS A 576 -21.29 -42.59 18.31
CA LYS A 576 -21.70 -41.85 17.12
C LYS A 576 -23.19 -41.51 17.10
N PHE A 577 -23.99 -42.30 17.83
CA PHE A 577 -25.45 -42.22 17.83
C PHE A 577 -26.07 -41.84 19.18
N PHE A 578 -25.35 -42.14 20.26
CA PHE A 578 -25.82 -41.89 21.63
C PHE A 578 -24.71 -41.34 22.50
N LYS A 579 -25.07 -40.41 23.38
CA LYS A 579 -24.20 -39.97 24.46
C LYS A 579 -24.23 -41.06 25.53
N VAL A 580 -23.09 -41.65 25.82
CA VAL A 580 -23.02 -42.79 26.75
C VAL A 580 -22.01 -42.52 27.88
N LYS A 581 -22.29 -43.12 29.06
CA LYS A 581 -21.38 -43.11 30.20
C LYS A 581 -20.87 -44.54 30.44
N ASP A 582 -19.57 -44.71 30.63
CA ASP A 582 -19.00 -46.00 30.99
C ASP A 582 -19.55 -46.48 32.33
N CYS A 583 -19.89 -47.77 32.42
CA CYS A 583 -20.41 -48.38 33.63
C CYS A 583 -20.02 -49.85 33.75
N TRP A 584 -20.19 -50.40 34.95
CA TRP A 584 -20.06 -51.82 35.23
C TRP A 584 -21.43 -52.44 35.40
N ILE A 585 -21.61 -53.64 34.87
CA ILE A 585 -22.85 -54.38 34.89
C ILE A 585 -22.60 -55.74 35.53
N LYS A 586 -23.25 -56.00 36.66
CA LYS A 586 -23.10 -57.27 37.38
C LYS A 586 -23.90 -58.35 36.64
N ASN A 587 -23.21 -59.39 36.19
CA ASN A 587 -23.85 -60.52 35.57
C ASN A 587 -24.51 -61.41 36.65
N LYS A 588 -25.81 -61.50 36.63
CA LYS A 588 -26.61 -62.24 37.64
C LYS A 588 -26.33 -63.77 37.65
N LYS A 589 -25.83 -64.36 36.55
CA LYS A 589 -25.55 -65.77 36.45
C LYS A 589 -24.13 -66.16 36.89
N THR A 590 -23.15 -65.29 36.63
CA THR A 590 -21.75 -65.59 36.90
C THR A 590 -21.14 -64.83 38.09
N GLY A 591 -21.87 -63.87 38.65
CA GLY A 591 -21.41 -63.00 39.71
C GLY A 591 -20.31 -61.98 39.31
N LYS A 592 -19.75 -62.10 38.10
CA LYS A 592 -18.72 -61.21 37.59
C LYS A 592 -19.31 -59.92 37.05
N SER A 593 -18.53 -58.83 37.06
CA SER A 593 -18.93 -57.54 36.51
C SER A 593 -18.31 -57.35 35.13
N ASP A 594 -19.15 -57.09 34.13
CA ASP A 594 -18.76 -56.77 32.77
C ASP A 594 -18.73 -55.25 32.54
N ARG A 595 -17.80 -54.80 31.72
CA ARG A 595 -17.81 -53.40 31.24
C ARG A 595 -18.97 -53.15 30.29
N GLY A 596 -19.57 -51.95 30.39
CA GLY A 596 -20.70 -51.59 29.53
C GLY A 596 -20.90 -50.10 29.43
N PHE A 597 -21.92 -49.70 28.71
CA PHE A 597 -22.36 -48.32 28.55
C PHE A 597 -23.75 -48.12 29.14
N LYS A 598 -23.95 -46.97 29.80
CA LYS A 598 -25.28 -46.44 30.10
C LYS A 598 -25.62 -45.40 29.05
N ILE A 599 -26.75 -45.56 28.37
CA ILE A 599 -27.24 -44.58 27.38
C ILE A 599 -27.79 -43.38 28.15
N ILE A 600 -27.25 -42.18 27.86
CA ILE A 600 -27.64 -40.93 28.55
C ILE A 600 -28.62 -40.14 27.70
N GLU A 601 -28.34 -40.01 26.41
CA GLU A 601 -29.08 -39.15 25.50
C GLU A 601 -28.94 -39.67 24.06
N SER A 602 -29.95 -39.46 23.22
CA SER A 602 -29.89 -39.74 21.79
C SER A 602 -29.27 -38.53 21.08
N ILE A 603 -28.30 -38.77 20.21
CA ILE A 603 -27.68 -37.74 19.35
C ILE A 603 -28.42 -37.69 17.99
N ILE A 604 -29.17 -38.76 17.66
CA ILE A 604 -29.89 -38.96 16.39
C ILE A 604 -31.40 -38.82 16.57
#